data_f076377376d4853aacf8b519f47fee57
#
_entry.id   f076377376d4853aacf8b519f47fee57
#
_cell.length_a   1.000
_cell.length_b   1.000
_cell.length_c   1.000
_cell.angle_alpha   90.00
_cell.angle_beta   90.00
_cell.angle_gamma   90.00
#
_symmetry.space_group_name_H-M   'P 1'
#
loop_
_entity.id
_entity.type
_entity.pdbx_description
1 polymer ?
#
loop_
_entity_poly.entity_id
_entity_poly.type
_entity_poly.pdbx_seq_one_letter_code
_entity_poly.pdbx_strand_id
1 'polypeptide(L)'
;MAKKNNAKSAAGGNAAAKTEKKGKNQISQQQARANAARASAKISPAPEGPAPAISVLVPICNSEQYLEQALDSLAAQTFTDFEALCVNDGSTDGSLDIIKRYMEKDQRFRLIDKDNSGYGASMNLGIDTARGEYIGILEPDDFFEPNALELLYGLVKGASADVPVDVAKANYWFYWSTPKERNQLISVCKPPMTDAPFNPRDVREVFYCIPSVWSALYRREMLVEKGVRFLETAGASFQDLGFQFKVWVTAQKVVMSEEAILHYRQDN
;
A
#
# COMPACT_ATOMS: atom_id res chain seq x y z
N MET A 1 -28.33 43.28 40.99
CA MET A 1 -27.22 43.03 40.07
C MET A 1 -27.11 41.56 39.77
N ALA A 2 -27.74 41.13 38.71
CA ALA A 2 -27.53 39.78 38.12
C ALA A 2 -28.22 39.70 36.77
N LYS A 3 -27.50 39.96 35.68
CA LYS A 3 -27.85 39.60 34.30
C LYS A 3 -26.66 39.90 33.41
N LYS A 4 -25.74 38.92 33.22
CA LYS A 4 -24.79 38.80 32.10
C LYS A 4 -24.04 37.49 32.31
N ASN A 5 -24.49 36.42 31.72
CA ASN A 5 -23.70 35.21 31.36
C ASN A 5 -24.63 34.16 30.75
N ASN A 6 -25.12 34.39 29.54
CA ASN A 6 -25.82 33.29 28.78
C ASN A 6 -25.71 33.44 27.26
N ALA A 7 -24.75 34.18 26.71
CA ALA A 7 -24.62 34.38 25.27
C ALA A 7 -23.41 33.65 24.62
N LYS A 8 -22.50 33.03 25.40
CA LYS A 8 -21.31 32.37 24.84
C LYS A 8 -21.43 30.87 24.57
N SER A 9 -22.45 30.18 25.13
CA SER A 9 -22.57 28.73 24.92
C SER A 9 -23.31 28.37 23.61
N ALA A 10 -24.17 29.23 23.10
CA ALA A 10 -24.94 28.96 21.87
C ALA A 10 -24.13 29.13 20.56
N ALA A 11 -23.10 29.95 20.55
CA ALA A 11 -22.28 30.19 19.34
C ALA A 11 -21.30 29.04 19.08
N GLY A 12 -20.77 28.37 20.11
CA GLY A 12 -19.84 27.24 19.99
C GLY A 12 -20.51 25.97 19.44
N GLY A 13 -21.76 25.69 19.85
CA GLY A 13 -22.51 24.51 19.41
C GLY A 13 -22.88 24.56 17.92
N ASN A 14 -23.15 25.75 17.38
CA ASN A 14 -23.57 25.92 15.98
C ASN A 14 -22.37 25.83 15.00
N ALA A 15 -21.17 26.21 15.43
CA ALA A 15 -19.93 26.08 14.66
C ALA A 15 -19.49 24.61 14.58
N ALA A 16 -19.51 23.89 15.71
CA ALA A 16 -19.16 22.48 15.76
C ALA A 16 -20.09 21.61 14.90
N ALA A 17 -21.43 21.83 15.00
CA ALA A 17 -22.42 21.12 14.21
C ALA A 17 -22.32 21.41 12.69
N LYS A 18 -21.94 22.64 12.30
CA LYS A 18 -21.69 22.98 10.88
C LYS A 18 -20.42 22.31 10.37
N THR A 19 -19.36 22.23 11.16
CA THR A 19 -18.09 21.57 10.79
C THR A 19 -18.29 20.07 10.65
N GLU A 20 -19.04 19.45 11.57
CA GLU A 20 -19.37 18.02 11.52
C GLU A 20 -20.26 17.66 10.31
N LYS A 21 -21.29 18.47 9.99
CA LYS A 21 -22.10 18.30 8.77
C LYS A 21 -21.27 18.44 7.50
N LYS A 22 -20.32 19.40 7.46
CA LYS A 22 -19.44 19.61 6.30
C LYS A 22 -18.49 18.43 6.12
N GLY A 23 -17.92 17.90 7.20
CA GLY A 23 -17.08 16.69 7.18
C GLY A 23 -17.82 15.45 6.70
N LYS A 24 -19.03 15.18 7.23
CA LYS A 24 -19.88 14.06 6.79
C LYS A 24 -20.25 14.15 5.32
N ASN A 25 -20.53 15.35 4.80
CA ASN A 25 -20.84 15.56 3.38
C ASN A 25 -19.62 15.33 2.49
N GLN A 26 -18.43 15.74 2.91
CA GLN A 26 -17.18 15.49 2.17
C GLN A 26 -16.85 14.01 2.10
N ILE A 27 -16.99 13.27 3.21
CA ILE A 27 -16.77 11.82 3.24
C ILE A 27 -17.75 11.10 2.31
N SER A 28 -19.04 11.46 2.33
CA SER A 28 -20.04 10.84 1.46
C SER A 28 -19.79 11.13 -0.03
N GLN A 29 -19.33 12.33 -0.37
CA GLN A 29 -18.97 12.69 -1.74
C GLN A 29 -17.72 11.94 -2.22
N GLN A 30 -16.70 11.80 -1.35
CA GLN A 30 -15.50 11.04 -1.70
C GLN A 30 -15.81 9.56 -1.92
N GLN A 31 -16.66 8.97 -1.07
CA GLN A 31 -17.11 7.58 -1.24
C GLN A 31 -17.89 7.38 -2.54
N ALA A 32 -18.75 8.33 -2.90
CA ALA A 32 -19.48 8.29 -4.18
C ALA A 32 -18.53 8.37 -5.39
N ARG A 33 -17.50 9.21 -5.33
CA ARG A 33 -16.45 9.27 -6.37
C ARG A 33 -15.67 7.95 -6.48
N ALA A 34 -15.25 7.39 -5.36
CA ALA A 34 -14.55 6.12 -5.33
C ALA A 34 -15.40 5.00 -5.94
N ASN A 35 -16.68 4.93 -5.59
CA ASN A 35 -17.62 3.94 -6.15
C ASN A 35 -17.84 4.13 -7.65
N ALA A 36 -17.98 5.37 -8.13
CA ALA A 36 -18.12 5.67 -9.56
C ALA A 36 -16.86 5.29 -10.34
N ALA A 37 -15.67 5.68 -9.85
CA ALA A 37 -14.40 5.32 -10.47
C ALA A 37 -14.17 3.80 -10.50
N ARG A 38 -14.57 3.07 -9.45
CA ARG A 38 -14.52 1.60 -9.41
C ARG A 38 -15.46 0.99 -10.45
N ALA A 39 -16.66 1.54 -10.62
CA ALA A 39 -17.64 1.04 -11.60
C ALA A 39 -17.24 1.31 -13.06
N SER A 40 -16.49 2.38 -13.33
CA SER A 40 -16.00 2.75 -14.68
C SER A 40 -14.61 2.22 -15.00
N ALA A 41 -13.92 1.58 -14.04
CA ALA A 41 -12.56 1.11 -14.19
C ALA A 41 -12.44 0.09 -15.34
N LYS A 42 -11.45 0.31 -16.21
CA LYS A 42 -11.05 -0.63 -17.25
C LYS A 42 -9.92 -1.50 -16.72
N ILE A 43 -10.21 -2.78 -16.54
CA ILE A 43 -9.26 -3.75 -16.01
C ILE A 43 -8.80 -4.66 -17.14
N SER A 44 -7.49 -4.73 -17.38
CA SER A 44 -6.94 -5.67 -18.35
C SER A 44 -7.25 -7.13 -17.92
N PRO A 45 -7.53 -8.03 -18.88
CA PRO A 45 -7.83 -9.42 -18.56
C PRO A 45 -6.69 -10.04 -17.75
N ALA A 46 -7.03 -10.94 -16.86
CA ALA A 46 -6.03 -11.75 -16.19
C ALA A 46 -5.46 -12.79 -17.17
N PRO A 47 -4.15 -13.11 -17.10
CA PRO A 47 -3.60 -14.23 -17.83
C PRO A 47 -4.35 -15.52 -17.51
N GLU A 48 -4.47 -16.41 -18.51
CA GLU A 48 -4.99 -17.74 -18.28
C GLU A 48 -4.04 -18.56 -17.40
N GLY A 49 -4.58 -19.41 -16.56
CA GLY A 49 -3.78 -20.27 -15.69
C GLY A 49 -4.02 -20.05 -14.19
N PRO A 50 -3.21 -20.67 -13.33
CA PRO A 50 -3.33 -20.56 -11.88
C PRO A 50 -3.11 -19.12 -11.41
N ALA A 51 -3.62 -18.80 -10.22
CA ALA A 51 -3.32 -17.54 -9.57
C ALA A 51 -1.83 -17.51 -9.17
N PRO A 52 -1.14 -16.38 -9.32
CA PRO A 52 0.25 -16.25 -8.89
C PRO A 52 0.37 -16.29 -7.36
N ALA A 53 1.58 -16.50 -6.86
CA ALA A 53 1.84 -16.43 -5.43
C ALA A 53 1.68 -15.00 -4.88
N ILE A 54 2.10 -13.99 -5.65
CA ILE A 54 2.10 -12.59 -5.21
C ILE A 54 1.38 -11.70 -6.24
N SER A 55 0.54 -10.76 -5.77
CA SER A 55 0.11 -9.60 -6.54
C SER A 55 0.78 -8.35 -5.99
N VAL A 56 1.59 -7.66 -6.79
CA VAL A 56 2.20 -6.39 -6.41
C VAL A 56 1.33 -5.25 -6.91
N LEU A 57 0.81 -4.42 -6.00
CA LEU A 57 0.02 -3.24 -6.32
C LEU A 57 0.95 -2.04 -6.53
N VAL A 58 0.78 -1.36 -7.66
CA VAL A 58 1.52 -0.13 -8.00
C VAL A 58 0.49 0.98 -8.21
N PRO A 59 0.22 1.84 -7.21
CA PRO A 59 -0.71 2.96 -7.34
C PRO A 59 -0.05 4.11 -8.09
N ILE A 60 -0.58 4.51 -9.23
CA ILE A 60 0.06 5.46 -10.15
C ILE A 60 -0.84 6.67 -10.37
N CYS A 61 -0.30 7.87 -10.12
CA CYS A 61 -0.95 9.13 -10.44
C CYS A 61 0.11 10.19 -10.76
N ASN A 62 0.29 10.51 -12.06
CA ASN A 62 1.28 11.48 -12.55
C ASN A 62 2.71 11.19 -12.04
N SER A 63 3.22 9.99 -12.35
CA SER A 63 4.49 9.48 -11.85
C SER A 63 5.52 9.21 -12.96
N GLU A 64 5.35 9.80 -14.16
CA GLU A 64 6.18 9.51 -15.34
C GLU A 64 7.69 9.64 -15.08
N GLN A 65 8.07 10.53 -14.16
CA GLN A 65 9.47 10.81 -13.85
C GLN A 65 10.22 9.61 -13.28
N TYR A 66 9.56 8.78 -12.46
CA TYR A 66 10.21 7.70 -11.72
C TYR A 66 9.65 6.31 -12.05
N LEU A 67 8.49 6.26 -12.70
CA LEU A 67 7.73 5.04 -12.93
C LEU A 67 8.51 3.96 -13.68
N GLU A 68 9.35 4.32 -14.65
CA GLU A 68 10.18 3.34 -15.36
C GLU A 68 11.14 2.60 -14.43
N GLN A 69 11.80 3.32 -13.49
CA GLN A 69 12.70 2.68 -12.53
C GLN A 69 11.93 1.72 -11.60
N ALA A 70 10.74 2.11 -11.16
CA ALA A 70 9.88 1.24 -10.34
C ALA A 70 9.50 -0.04 -11.08
N LEU A 71 9.00 0.07 -12.33
CA LEU A 71 8.57 -1.08 -13.11
C LEU A 71 9.76 -1.95 -13.58
N ASP A 72 10.92 -1.36 -13.88
CA ASP A 72 12.14 -2.10 -14.17
C ASP A 72 12.57 -2.97 -12.99
N SER A 73 12.47 -2.44 -11.75
CA SER A 73 12.80 -3.19 -10.54
C SER A 73 11.87 -4.39 -10.33
N LEU A 74 10.60 -4.29 -10.74
CA LEU A 74 9.66 -5.42 -10.76
C LEU A 74 9.98 -6.40 -11.88
N ALA A 75 10.24 -5.93 -13.08
CA ALA A 75 10.57 -6.79 -14.21
C ALA A 75 11.82 -7.65 -13.93
N ALA A 76 12.78 -7.08 -13.19
CA ALA A 76 14.07 -7.70 -12.84
C ALA A 76 13.99 -8.62 -11.58
N GLN A 77 12.85 -8.83 -10.95
CA GLN A 77 12.74 -9.68 -9.77
C GLN A 77 13.17 -11.13 -10.07
N THR A 78 13.98 -11.71 -9.17
CA THR A 78 14.41 -13.13 -9.24
C THR A 78 13.25 -14.09 -9.03
N PHE A 79 12.29 -13.71 -8.19
CA PHE A 79 11.02 -14.43 -8.02
C PHE A 79 10.06 -14.07 -9.16
N THR A 80 9.61 -15.06 -9.93
CA THR A 80 8.83 -14.85 -11.16
C THR A 80 7.34 -15.11 -11.04
N ASP A 81 6.89 -15.82 -9.99
CA ASP A 81 5.48 -16.18 -9.80
C ASP A 81 4.68 -15.04 -9.16
N PHE A 82 4.57 -13.92 -9.87
CA PHE A 82 3.81 -12.75 -9.46
C PHE A 82 3.08 -12.09 -10.62
N GLU A 83 2.08 -11.27 -10.29
CA GLU A 83 1.50 -10.25 -11.17
C GLU A 83 1.76 -8.86 -10.60
N ALA A 84 1.96 -7.86 -11.48
CA ALA A 84 2.06 -6.44 -11.13
C ALA A 84 0.78 -5.73 -11.59
N LEU A 85 -0.03 -5.25 -10.64
CA LEU A 85 -1.25 -4.50 -10.90
C LEU A 85 -0.96 -3.00 -10.87
N CYS A 86 -0.74 -2.41 -12.04
CA CYS A 86 -0.55 -0.97 -12.23
C CYS A 86 -1.92 -0.28 -12.16
N VAL A 87 -2.20 0.41 -11.06
CA VAL A 87 -3.48 1.10 -10.85
C VAL A 87 -3.32 2.57 -11.24
N ASN A 88 -3.68 2.90 -12.49
CA ASN A 88 -3.67 4.27 -12.98
C ASN A 88 -4.87 5.05 -12.44
N ASP A 89 -4.61 5.98 -11.53
CA ASP A 89 -5.62 6.84 -10.88
C ASP A 89 -5.81 8.16 -11.65
N GLY A 90 -6.11 8.04 -12.94
CA GLY A 90 -6.42 9.18 -13.81
C GLY A 90 -5.21 10.08 -14.06
N SER A 91 -4.05 9.51 -14.37
CA SER A 91 -2.85 10.27 -14.74
C SER A 91 -3.10 11.07 -16.04
N THR A 92 -2.52 12.27 -16.09
CA THR A 92 -2.59 13.21 -17.23
C THR A 92 -1.22 13.43 -17.90
N ASP A 93 -0.16 12.79 -17.36
CA ASP A 93 1.20 12.74 -17.89
C ASP A 93 1.46 11.47 -18.71
N GLY A 94 2.70 11.14 -19.00
CA GLY A 94 3.12 9.95 -19.74
C GLY A 94 2.99 8.60 -18.99
N SER A 95 2.51 8.59 -17.74
CA SER A 95 2.45 7.38 -16.91
C SER A 95 1.68 6.23 -17.58
N LEU A 96 0.51 6.53 -18.19
CA LEU A 96 -0.31 5.49 -18.84
C LEU A 96 0.42 4.82 -20.01
N ASP A 97 1.17 5.60 -20.80
CA ASP A 97 1.90 5.05 -21.94
C ASP A 97 3.12 4.23 -21.50
N ILE A 98 3.74 4.60 -20.37
CA ILE A 98 4.78 3.79 -19.73
C ILE A 98 4.19 2.43 -19.34
N ILE A 99 3.07 2.37 -18.62
CA ILE A 99 2.43 1.11 -18.20
C ILE A 99 2.16 0.21 -19.41
N LYS A 100 1.58 0.76 -20.49
CA LYS A 100 1.27 -0.01 -21.72
C LYS A 100 2.51 -0.64 -22.33
N ARG A 101 3.65 0.08 -22.36
CA ARG A 101 4.92 -0.46 -22.88
C ARG A 101 5.43 -1.67 -22.06
N TYR A 102 5.22 -1.66 -20.72
CA TYR A 102 5.59 -2.82 -19.89
C TYR A 102 4.64 -3.99 -20.11
N MET A 103 3.34 -3.76 -20.26
CA MET A 103 2.36 -4.82 -20.58
C MET A 103 2.64 -5.51 -21.93
N GLU A 104 3.15 -4.78 -22.92
CA GLU A 104 3.53 -5.34 -24.23
C GLU A 104 4.75 -6.27 -24.15
N LYS A 105 5.66 -6.00 -23.19
CA LYS A 105 6.92 -6.74 -23.03
C LYS A 105 6.81 -7.91 -22.05
N ASP A 106 5.95 -7.79 -21.04
CA ASP A 106 5.88 -8.74 -19.93
C ASP A 106 4.43 -8.90 -19.46
N GLN A 107 3.87 -10.08 -19.70
CA GLN A 107 2.47 -10.41 -19.36
C GLN A 107 2.18 -10.48 -17.86
N ARG A 108 3.18 -10.36 -16.99
CA ARG A 108 2.97 -10.19 -15.54
C ARG A 108 2.39 -8.83 -15.21
N PHE A 109 2.59 -7.80 -16.05
CA PHE A 109 2.06 -6.46 -15.85
C PHE A 109 0.62 -6.37 -16.35
N ARG A 110 -0.25 -5.82 -15.50
CA ARG A 110 -1.68 -5.62 -15.77
C ARG A 110 -2.07 -4.19 -15.40
N LEU A 111 -3.02 -3.63 -16.15
CA LEU A 111 -3.52 -2.27 -15.96
C LEU A 111 -4.92 -2.30 -15.33
N ILE A 112 -5.10 -1.45 -14.33
CA ILE A 112 -6.40 -0.96 -13.85
C ILE A 112 -6.44 0.53 -14.16
N ASP A 113 -7.19 0.93 -15.19
CA ASP A 113 -7.31 2.35 -15.62
C ASP A 113 -8.64 2.92 -15.16
N LYS A 114 -8.63 4.00 -14.38
CA LYS A 114 -9.82 4.58 -13.79
C LYS A 114 -9.72 6.09 -13.62
N ASP A 115 -10.85 6.75 -13.43
CA ASP A 115 -10.90 8.15 -13.05
C ASP A 115 -10.26 8.35 -11.66
N ASN A 116 -9.61 9.51 -11.45
CA ASN A 116 -8.97 9.83 -10.19
C ASN A 116 -9.96 9.81 -9.03
N SER A 117 -9.68 8.98 -8.05
CA SER A 117 -10.49 8.82 -6.85
C SER A 117 -9.67 8.74 -5.55
N GLY A 118 -8.36 8.89 -5.67
CA GLY A 118 -7.39 8.96 -4.58
C GLY A 118 -6.74 7.62 -4.24
N TYR A 119 -5.62 7.72 -3.53
CA TYR A 119 -4.73 6.61 -3.19
C TYR A 119 -5.48 5.42 -2.55
N GLY A 120 -6.24 5.67 -1.48
CA GLY A 120 -6.93 4.60 -0.75
C GLY A 120 -7.94 3.83 -1.61
N ALA A 121 -8.66 4.52 -2.50
CA ALA A 121 -9.61 3.88 -3.44
C ALA A 121 -8.87 3.03 -4.48
N SER A 122 -7.70 3.50 -4.96
CA SER A 122 -6.84 2.76 -5.88
C SER A 122 -6.29 1.50 -5.25
N MET A 123 -5.76 1.59 -4.02
CA MET A 123 -5.26 0.44 -3.27
C MET A 123 -6.34 -0.59 -2.99
N ASN A 124 -7.54 -0.15 -2.56
CA ASN A 124 -8.64 -1.06 -2.29
C ASN A 124 -9.12 -1.78 -3.56
N LEU A 125 -9.19 -1.07 -4.69
CA LEU A 125 -9.52 -1.69 -5.99
C LEU A 125 -8.44 -2.70 -6.41
N GLY A 126 -7.16 -2.37 -6.18
CA GLY A 126 -6.05 -3.29 -6.39
C GLY A 126 -6.19 -4.57 -5.55
N ILE A 127 -6.47 -4.45 -4.25
CA ILE A 127 -6.71 -5.60 -3.35
C ILE A 127 -7.87 -6.47 -3.85
N ASP A 128 -8.97 -5.84 -4.28
CA ASP A 128 -10.17 -6.55 -4.77
C ASP A 128 -9.91 -7.26 -6.13
N THR A 129 -9.00 -6.72 -6.96
CA THR A 129 -8.66 -7.26 -8.29
C THR A 129 -7.54 -8.31 -8.23
N ALA A 130 -6.71 -8.27 -7.20
CA ALA A 130 -5.57 -9.15 -7.01
C ALA A 130 -5.98 -10.63 -6.96
N ARG A 131 -5.16 -11.49 -7.57
CA ARG A 131 -5.34 -12.94 -7.62
C ARG A 131 -4.37 -13.68 -6.71
N GLY A 132 -3.24 -13.05 -6.38
CA GLY A 132 -2.17 -13.64 -5.59
C GLY A 132 -2.58 -14.03 -4.18
N GLU A 133 -1.90 -15.03 -3.63
CA GLU A 133 -2.05 -15.43 -2.22
C GLU A 133 -1.63 -14.28 -1.29
N TYR A 134 -0.60 -13.55 -1.70
CA TYR A 134 -0.07 -12.39 -0.97
C TYR A 134 -0.16 -11.12 -1.81
N ILE A 135 -0.31 -9.99 -1.10
CA ILE A 135 -0.28 -8.63 -1.66
C ILE A 135 1.05 -7.97 -1.28
N GLY A 136 1.82 -7.54 -2.28
CA GLY A 136 2.92 -6.58 -2.13
C GLY A 136 2.48 -5.19 -2.58
N ILE A 137 3.22 -4.17 -2.18
CA ILE A 137 2.99 -2.77 -2.58
C ILE A 137 4.32 -2.19 -3.05
N LEU A 138 4.31 -1.51 -4.19
CA LEU A 138 5.44 -0.71 -4.66
C LEU A 138 4.92 0.68 -5.03
N GLU A 139 5.42 1.72 -4.35
CA GLU A 139 5.12 3.10 -4.73
C GLU A 139 5.83 3.44 -6.06
N PRO A 140 5.23 4.27 -6.91
CA PRO A 140 5.71 4.47 -8.28
C PRO A 140 6.99 5.30 -8.38
N ASP A 141 7.48 5.87 -7.29
CA ASP A 141 8.72 6.62 -7.15
C ASP A 141 9.84 5.85 -6.42
N ASP A 142 9.51 4.65 -5.91
CA ASP A 142 10.41 3.73 -5.22
C ASP A 142 10.88 2.60 -6.15
N PHE A 143 11.82 1.77 -5.68
CA PHE A 143 12.24 0.56 -6.41
C PHE A 143 12.72 -0.55 -5.47
N PHE A 144 12.47 -1.79 -5.89
CA PHE A 144 12.87 -2.98 -5.16
C PHE A 144 14.32 -3.39 -5.45
N GLU A 145 14.96 -4.05 -4.47
CA GLU A 145 16.12 -4.90 -4.70
C GLU A 145 15.71 -6.12 -5.55
N PRO A 146 16.63 -6.68 -6.38
CA PRO A 146 16.30 -7.77 -7.29
C PRO A 146 15.73 -9.04 -6.62
N ASN A 147 16.07 -9.29 -5.36
CA ASN A 147 15.62 -10.46 -4.58
C ASN A 147 14.49 -10.15 -3.60
N ALA A 148 13.85 -8.99 -3.68
CA ALA A 148 12.88 -8.53 -2.69
C ALA A 148 11.69 -9.48 -2.52
N LEU A 149 11.06 -9.87 -3.63
CA LEU A 149 9.91 -10.79 -3.58
C LEU A 149 10.32 -12.21 -3.17
N GLU A 150 11.50 -12.67 -3.60
CA GLU A 150 12.04 -13.98 -3.22
C GLU A 150 12.29 -14.05 -1.71
N LEU A 151 12.92 -13.02 -1.13
CA LEU A 151 13.17 -12.93 0.30
C LEU A 151 11.87 -12.95 1.09
N LEU A 152 10.92 -12.06 0.77
CA LEU A 152 9.66 -11.97 1.50
C LEU A 152 8.84 -13.24 1.38
N TYR A 153 8.78 -13.86 0.20
CA TYR A 153 8.04 -15.11 0.00
C TYR A 153 8.76 -16.30 0.67
N GLY A 154 10.10 -16.27 0.68
CA GLY A 154 10.91 -17.22 1.42
C GLY A 154 10.62 -17.21 2.92
N LEU A 155 10.45 -16.03 3.53
CA LEU A 155 10.03 -15.89 4.93
C LEU A 155 8.65 -16.53 5.19
N VAL A 156 7.71 -16.35 4.25
CA VAL A 156 6.39 -17.00 4.34
C VAL A 156 6.51 -18.50 4.33
N LYS A 157 7.29 -19.07 3.41
CA LYS A 157 7.43 -20.52 3.24
C LYS A 157 8.31 -21.17 4.29
N GLY A 158 9.26 -20.42 4.86
CA GLY A 158 10.15 -20.91 5.92
C GLY A 158 9.49 -21.01 7.31
N ALA A 159 8.34 -20.36 7.50
CA ALA A 159 7.61 -20.44 8.76
C ALA A 159 6.79 -21.73 8.86
N SER A 160 6.57 -22.21 10.11
CA SER A 160 5.73 -23.41 10.37
C SER A 160 4.36 -23.29 9.70
N ALA A 161 3.86 -24.39 9.13
CA ALA A 161 2.60 -24.46 8.37
C ALA A 161 1.33 -24.46 9.27
N ASP A 162 1.46 -24.54 10.59
CA ASP A 162 0.30 -24.71 11.50
C ASP A 162 -0.66 -23.52 11.45
N VAL A 163 -0.13 -22.30 11.28
CA VAL A 163 -0.89 -21.08 11.10
C VAL A 163 -0.30 -20.32 9.91
N PRO A 164 -1.11 -19.89 8.93
CA PRO A 164 -0.62 -19.08 7.81
C PRO A 164 0.07 -17.81 8.28
N VAL A 165 1.14 -17.41 7.60
CA VAL A 165 1.78 -16.11 7.83
C VAL A 165 0.87 -15.02 7.27
N ASP A 166 0.46 -14.09 8.11
CA ASP A 166 -0.37 -12.95 7.70
C ASP A 166 0.45 -11.81 7.11
N VAL A 167 1.68 -11.61 7.63
CA VAL A 167 2.58 -10.55 7.18
C VAL A 167 4.03 -11.06 7.17
N ALA A 168 4.72 -10.89 6.04
CA ALA A 168 6.18 -10.98 5.94
C ALA A 168 6.73 -9.57 5.68
N LYS A 169 7.70 -9.10 6.48
CA LYS A 169 8.18 -7.72 6.39
C LYS A 169 9.71 -7.66 6.50
N ALA A 170 10.29 -6.66 5.82
CA ALA A 170 11.74 -6.44 5.80
C ALA A 170 12.08 -4.95 5.98
N ASN A 171 13.36 -4.65 6.16
CA ASN A 171 13.86 -3.30 6.21
C ASN A 171 13.92 -2.66 4.81
N TYR A 172 14.29 -1.38 4.77
CA TYR A 172 14.40 -0.62 3.54
C TYR A 172 15.46 0.47 3.67
N TRP A 173 15.80 1.09 2.53
CA TRP A 173 16.71 2.21 2.45
C TRP A 173 15.96 3.52 2.23
N PHE A 174 16.35 4.61 2.90
CA PHE A 174 16.12 5.94 2.35
C PHE A 174 17.10 6.15 1.22
N TYR A 175 16.62 6.61 0.07
CA TYR A 175 17.37 6.79 -1.15
C TYR A 175 17.30 8.23 -1.64
N TRP A 176 18.45 8.78 -2.02
CA TRP A 176 18.57 10.07 -2.68
C TRP A 176 19.36 9.86 -3.97
N SER A 177 18.84 10.36 -5.12
CA SER A 177 19.54 10.34 -6.40
C SER A 177 20.43 11.58 -6.59
N THR A 178 20.09 12.69 -5.96
CA THR A 178 20.73 14.01 -6.11
C THR A 178 21.17 14.59 -4.77
N PRO A 179 22.22 15.46 -4.71
CA PRO A 179 23.20 15.76 -5.78
C PRO A 179 24.19 14.60 -6.02
N LYS A 180 24.15 13.57 -5.17
CA LYS A 180 24.93 12.33 -5.26
C LYS A 180 24.11 11.19 -4.71
N GLU A 181 24.14 10.06 -5.37
CA GLU A 181 23.48 8.84 -4.92
C GLU A 181 23.91 8.48 -3.49
N ARG A 182 22.91 8.23 -2.64
CA ARG A 182 23.11 7.90 -1.23
C ARG A 182 21.98 7.03 -0.72
N ASN A 183 22.35 5.99 0.03
CA ASN A 183 21.45 5.11 0.75
C ASN A 183 21.66 5.24 2.27
N GLN A 184 20.58 5.20 3.03
CA GLN A 184 20.60 5.11 4.49
C GLN A 184 19.66 4.00 4.94
N LEU A 185 20.19 2.97 5.60
CA LEU A 185 19.38 1.87 6.11
C LEU A 185 18.39 2.37 7.17
N ILE A 186 17.13 1.98 7.01
CA ILE A 186 16.06 2.21 7.98
C ILE A 186 15.65 0.85 8.57
N SER A 187 16.07 0.62 9.80
CA SER A 187 15.89 -0.63 10.52
C SER A 187 14.57 -0.61 11.30
N VAL A 188 13.47 -0.96 10.64
CA VAL A 188 12.14 -1.12 11.26
C VAL A 188 11.93 -2.55 11.76
N CYS A 189 12.59 -3.53 11.12
CA CYS A 189 12.63 -4.94 11.50
C CYS A 189 13.96 -5.21 12.22
N LYS A 190 13.91 -5.55 13.50
CA LYS A 190 15.07 -5.82 14.35
C LYS A 190 14.68 -6.70 15.53
N PRO A 191 15.62 -7.34 16.22
CA PRO A 191 15.33 -8.13 17.43
C PRO A 191 14.52 -7.33 18.47
N PRO A 192 13.57 -7.95 19.18
CA PRO A 192 13.24 -9.39 19.09
C PRO A 192 12.26 -9.76 17.96
N MET A 193 11.81 -8.82 17.12
CA MET A 193 10.82 -9.05 16.05
C MET A 193 11.34 -9.93 14.90
N THR A 194 12.67 -10.07 14.77
CA THR A 194 13.31 -10.88 13.73
C THR A 194 13.76 -12.26 14.20
N ASP A 195 13.68 -12.54 15.51
CA ASP A 195 14.21 -13.77 16.10
C ASP A 195 13.33 -15.00 15.79
N ALA A 196 12.01 -14.80 15.73
CA ALA A 196 11.04 -15.86 15.46
C ALA A 196 9.70 -15.26 14.95
N PRO A 197 8.84 -16.08 14.32
CA PRO A 197 7.47 -15.67 14.04
C PRO A 197 6.72 -15.26 15.32
N PHE A 198 5.94 -14.18 15.28
CA PHE A 198 5.24 -13.65 16.44
C PHE A 198 3.82 -13.19 16.15
N ASN A 199 3.00 -13.06 17.21
CA ASN A 199 1.73 -12.36 17.14
C ASN A 199 1.94 -10.88 17.51
N PRO A 200 1.50 -9.92 16.70
CA PRO A 200 1.68 -8.49 16.99
C PRO A 200 1.15 -8.04 18.36
N ARG A 201 0.16 -8.75 18.91
CA ARG A 201 -0.40 -8.44 20.23
C ARG A 201 0.56 -8.74 21.37
N ASP A 202 1.53 -9.63 21.14
CA ASP A 202 2.53 -10.03 22.14
C ASP A 202 3.80 -9.17 22.04
N VAL A 203 3.99 -8.43 20.92
CA VAL A 203 5.18 -7.62 20.64
C VAL A 203 4.75 -6.19 20.35
N ARG A 204 4.73 -5.35 21.40
CA ARG A 204 4.22 -3.97 21.30
C ARG A 204 5.06 -3.05 20.40
N GLU A 205 6.32 -3.35 20.23
CA GLU A 205 7.29 -2.61 19.45
C GLU A 205 6.82 -2.41 18.00
N VAL A 206 6.10 -3.38 17.44
CA VAL A 206 5.58 -3.30 16.07
C VAL A 206 4.63 -2.13 15.84
N PHE A 207 3.90 -1.69 16.87
CA PHE A 207 2.97 -0.55 16.78
C PHE A 207 3.67 0.82 16.76
N TYR A 208 4.95 0.86 17.10
CA TYR A 208 5.77 2.09 17.09
C TYR A 208 6.67 2.18 15.85
N CYS A 209 6.64 1.16 14.98
CA CYS A 209 7.39 1.20 13.74
C CYS A 209 6.78 2.20 12.75
N ILE A 210 7.63 2.85 11.96
CA ILE A 210 7.20 3.71 10.85
C ILE A 210 6.30 2.89 9.92
N PRO A 211 5.15 3.41 9.49
CA PRO A 211 4.24 2.72 8.58
C PRO A 211 4.83 2.63 7.17
N SER A 212 5.68 1.62 6.93
CA SER A 212 6.27 1.30 5.63
C SER A 212 5.51 0.14 5.00
N VAL A 213 4.33 0.44 4.42
CA VAL A 213 3.44 -0.58 3.84
C VAL A 213 4.05 -1.27 2.62
N TRP A 214 5.00 -0.64 1.96
CA TRP A 214 5.70 -1.10 0.77
C TRP A 214 6.82 -2.13 1.02
N SER A 215 7.28 -2.31 2.26
CA SER A 215 8.35 -3.28 2.59
C SER A 215 7.81 -4.60 3.14
N ALA A 216 6.64 -5.05 2.68
CA ALA A 216 5.96 -6.22 3.22
C ALA A 216 5.12 -6.98 2.18
N LEU A 217 4.84 -8.25 2.47
CA LEU A 217 3.75 -9.02 1.89
C LEU A 217 2.65 -9.21 2.93
N TYR A 218 1.41 -9.09 2.48
CA TYR A 218 0.20 -9.26 3.29
C TYR A 218 -0.64 -10.41 2.73
N ARG A 219 -1.05 -11.37 3.55
CA ARG A 219 -1.94 -12.44 3.12
C ARG A 219 -3.28 -11.85 2.67
N ARG A 220 -3.60 -12.02 1.38
CA ARG A 220 -4.80 -11.42 0.76
C ARG A 220 -6.09 -11.85 1.44
N GLU A 221 -6.20 -13.12 1.78
CA GLU A 221 -7.39 -13.65 2.47
C GLU A 221 -7.63 -12.92 3.81
N MET A 222 -6.59 -12.68 4.63
CA MET A 222 -6.70 -11.91 5.87
C MET A 222 -7.22 -10.49 5.60
N LEU A 223 -6.68 -9.79 4.58
CA LEU A 223 -7.14 -8.45 4.23
C LEU A 223 -8.61 -8.43 3.81
N VAL A 224 -9.04 -9.42 3.02
CA VAL A 224 -10.40 -9.49 2.47
C VAL A 224 -11.40 -9.90 3.56
N GLU A 225 -11.17 -11.01 4.26
CA GLU A 225 -12.11 -11.56 5.24
C GLU A 225 -12.27 -10.68 6.47
N LYS A 226 -11.20 -10.03 6.92
CA LYS A 226 -11.24 -9.13 8.08
C LYS A 226 -11.57 -7.69 7.72
N GLY A 227 -11.82 -7.39 6.45
CA GLY A 227 -12.15 -6.05 5.99
C GLY A 227 -11.03 -5.03 6.22
N VAL A 228 -9.77 -5.45 6.19
CA VAL A 228 -8.61 -4.54 6.30
C VAL A 228 -8.49 -3.78 4.98
N ARG A 229 -8.76 -2.49 5.01
CA ARG A 229 -8.80 -1.61 3.83
C ARG A 229 -8.16 -0.27 4.15
N PHE A 230 -7.62 0.36 3.11
CA PHE A 230 -7.21 1.76 3.16
C PHE A 230 -8.41 2.67 3.35
N LEU A 231 -8.20 3.83 3.98
CA LEU A 231 -9.23 4.87 4.05
C LEU A 231 -9.36 5.54 2.68
N GLU A 232 -10.58 5.61 2.14
CA GLU A 232 -10.87 6.25 0.85
C GLU A 232 -11.09 7.76 1.04
N THR A 233 -10.05 8.45 1.56
CA THR A 233 -10.02 9.90 1.71
C THR A 233 -9.43 10.56 0.47
N ALA A 234 -9.72 11.85 0.27
CA ALA A 234 -9.15 12.61 -0.84
C ALA A 234 -7.64 12.83 -0.66
N GLY A 235 -6.89 12.72 -1.76
CA GLY A 235 -5.45 12.92 -1.78
C GLY A 235 -4.66 11.85 -1.04
N ALA A 236 -3.41 12.14 -0.72
CA ALA A 236 -2.54 11.34 0.14
C ALA A 236 -2.60 11.90 1.56
N SER A 237 -3.18 11.19 2.52
CA SER A 237 -3.48 11.67 3.87
C SER A 237 -3.29 10.57 4.91
N PHE A 238 -2.05 10.08 5.07
CA PHE A 238 -1.71 9.07 6.08
C PHE A 238 -2.57 7.80 6.05
N GLN A 239 -3.05 7.39 4.85
CA GLN A 239 -3.83 6.17 4.68
C GLN A 239 -3.03 4.91 5.02
N ASP A 240 -1.73 4.95 4.82
CA ASP A 240 -0.73 3.95 5.19
C ASP A 240 -0.74 3.66 6.70
N LEU A 241 -0.72 4.72 7.55
CA LEU A 241 -0.78 4.59 9.01
C LEU A 241 -2.05 3.84 9.45
N GLY A 242 -3.21 4.27 8.91
CA GLY A 242 -4.49 3.64 9.23
C GLY A 242 -4.58 2.19 8.76
N PHE A 243 -4.03 1.87 7.58
CA PHE A 243 -3.96 0.52 7.05
C PHE A 243 -3.04 -0.35 7.91
N GLN A 244 -1.81 0.10 8.16
CA GLN A 244 -0.83 -0.67 8.94
C GLN A 244 -1.31 -0.95 10.36
N PHE A 245 -1.95 0.02 11.02
CA PHE A 245 -2.54 -0.22 12.34
C PHE A 245 -3.61 -1.33 12.30
N LYS A 246 -4.51 -1.31 11.30
CA LYS A 246 -5.50 -2.38 11.11
C LYS A 246 -4.85 -3.73 10.87
N VAL A 247 -3.77 -3.77 10.07
CA VAL A 247 -2.99 -5.01 9.85
C VAL A 247 -2.47 -5.54 11.18
N TRP A 248 -1.80 -4.72 11.98
CA TRP A 248 -1.21 -5.17 13.26
C TRP A 248 -2.23 -5.67 14.28
N VAL A 249 -3.41 -5.02 14.39
CA VAL A 249 -4.44 -5.50 15.31
C VAL A 249 -5.18 -6.75 14.81
N THR A 250 -5.04 -7.10 13.53
CA THR A 250 -5.75 -8.20 12.87
C THR A 250 -4.88 -9.43 12.69
N ALA A 251 -3.62 -9.24 12.30
CA ALA A 251 -2.67 -10.31 12.03
C ALA A 251 -2.45 -11.20 13.26
N GLN A 252 -2.28 -12.50 13.02
CA GLN A 252 -1.99 -13.51 14.04
C GLN A 252 -0.55 -13.99 13.99
N LYS A 253 0.05 -14.02 12.78
CA LYS A 253 1.41 -14.49 12.59
C LYS A 253 2.17 -13.57 11.63
N VAL A 254 3.24 -12.98 12.16
CA VAL A 254 4.16 -12.08 11.45
C VAL A 254 5.54 -12.68 11.45
N VAL A 255 6.25 -12.55 10.34
CA VAL A 255 7.67 -12.89 10.18
C VAL A 255 8.41 -11.65 9.66
N MET A 256 9.63 -11.41 10.18
CA MET A 256 10.42 -10.25 9.79
C MET A 256 11.86 -10.64 9.48
N SER A 257 12.49 -9.87 8.57
CA SER A 257 13.92 -9.95 8.24
C SER A 257 14.60 -8.60 8.48
N GLU A 258 15.85 -8.64 8.89
CA GLU A 258 16.71 -7.44 8.98
C GLU A 258 17.28 -7.01 7.64
N GLU A 259 17.10 -7.79 6.57
CA GLU A 259 17.52 -7.40 5.23
C GLU A 259 16.69 -6.23 4.71
N ALA A 260 17.32 -5.35 3.93
CA ALA A 260 16.63 -4.25 3.27
C ALA A 260 16.33 -4.62 1.82
N ILE A 261 15.09 -4.38 1.37
CA ILE A 261 14.58 -4.88 0.09
C ILE A 261 14.07 -3.79 -0.85
N LEU A 262 14.03 -2.54 -0.39
CA LEU A 262 13.42 -1.45 -1.14
C LEU A 262 14.18 -0.14 -0.89
N HIS A 263 14.24 0.69 -1.91
CA HIS A 263 14.76 2.05 -1.85
C HIS A 263 13.59 3.03 -1.87
N TYR A 264 13.34 3.65 -0.71
CA TYR A 264 12.33 4.70 -0.54
C TYR A 264 12.93 6.05 -0.89
N ARG A 265 12.46 6.64 -1.99
CA ARG A 265 12.98 7.90 -2.51
C ARG A 265 12.65 9.08 -1.60
N GLN A 266 13.62 9.97 -1.41
CA GLN A 266 13.54 11.15 -0.55
C GLN A 266 13.68 12.46 -1.31
N ASP A 267 14.02 12.42 -2.59
CA ASP A 267 14.24 13.59 -3.46
C ASP A 267 13.24 13.63 -4.63
N ASN A 268 12.02 13.17 -4.39
CA ASN A 268 10.87 13.18 -5.28
C ASN A 268 10.03 14.46 -5.13
#